data_7e68ee47eccb9a56221b148415710703
#
_entry.id   7e68ee47eccb9a56221b148415710703
#
_cell.length_a   1.000
_cell.length_b   1.000
_cell.length_c   1.000
_cell.angle_alpha   90.00
_cell.angle_beta   90.00
_cell.angle_gamma   90.00
#
_symmetry.space_group_name_H-M   'P 1'
#
loop_
_entity.id
_entity.type
_entity.pdbx_description
1 polymer ?
#
loop_
_entity_poly.entity_id
_entity_poly.type
_entity_poly.pdbx_seq_one_letter_code
_entity_poly.pdbx_strand_id
1 'polypeptide(L)'
;MDHRKVAERVIKDVGHDNIIAGAHCATRLRLVLKDDSKVDQKALDNDPDVKGTFKTNGQYQVIIGPGDVNDVYDEFIKITGLKELSTDDLKKVAAEGQKKNPVMDFIKLLSDIFVPIIPALVAGGLLMALNNFLTSPGLFGSKSVVQMAPNIAGMSEMIQVMSAAPFIFMPILVGMSAAKRFGANQF
;
A
#
# COMPACT_ATOMS: atom_id res chain seq x y z
N MET A 1 10.22 -24.98 -2.29
CA MET A 1 11.33 -24.00 -2.06
C MET A 1 12.12 -24.42 -0.83
N ASP A 2 13.45 -24.31 -0.84
CA ASP A 2 14.29 -24.50 0.37
C ASP A 2 14.45 -23.12 1.04
N HIS A 3 13.59 -22.83 2.00
CA HIS A 3 13.43 -21.50 2.61
C HIS A 3 14.73 -20.99 3.23
N ARG A 4 15.53 -21.90 3.85
CA ARG A 4 16.82 -21.54 4.43
C ARG A 4 17.84 -21.12 3.37
N LYS A 5 17.94 -21.87 2.27
CA LYS A 5 18.86 -21.50 1.18
C LYS A 5 18.45 -20.18 0.52
N VAL A 6 17.13 -19.91 0.38
CA VAL A 6 16.65 -18.63 -0.13
C VAL A 6 17.05 -17.50 0.81
N ALA A 7 16.86 -17.65 2.12
CA ALA A 7 17.27 -16.66 3.10
C ALA A 7 18.79 -16.41 3.05
N GLU A 8 19.61 -17.48 2.97
CA GLU A 8 21.08 -17.39 2.86
C GLU A 8 21.52 -16.62 1.60
N ARG A 9 20.90 -16.89 0.44
CA ARG A 9 21.21 -16.17 -0.80
C ARG A 9 20.80 -14.69 -0.72
N VAL A 10 19.58 -14.40 -0.25
CA VAL A 10 19.12 -13.01 -0.07
C VAL A 10 20.06 -12.25 0.87
N ILE A 11 20.44 -12.84 2.02
CA ILE A 11 21.37 -12.21 2.97
C ILE A 11 22.73 -11.95 2.33
N LYS A 12 23.26 -12.91 1.57
CA LYS A 12 24.53 -12.75 0.85
C LYS A 12 24.47 -11.61 -0.15
N ASP A 13 23.39 -11.54 -0.95
CA ASP A 13 23.27 -10.60 -2.06
C ASP A 13 22.95 -9.17 -1.60
N VAL A 14 22.26 -9.01 -0.45
CA VAL A 14 22.07 -7.69 0.17
C VAL A 14 23.24 -7.29 1.09
N GLY A 15 24.06 -8.24 1.50
CA GLY A 15 25.19 -8.09 2.43
C GLY A 15 24.75 -8.20 3.89
N HIS A 16 25.22 -9.20 4.61
CA HIS A 16 24.85 -9.46 6.02
C HIS A 16 25.03 -8.21 6.90
N ASP A 17 26.20 -7.58 6.84
CA ASP A 17 26.54 -6.41 7.66
C ASP A 17 25.84 -5.13 7.17
N ASN A 18 25.21 -5.17 6.01
CA ASN A 18 24.47 -4.06 5.41
C ASN A 18 23.03 -3.97 5.92
N ILE A 19 22.52 -5.04 6.55
CA ILE A 19 21.15 -5.10 7.02
C ILE A 19 21.03 -4.41 8.39
N ILE A 20 20.18 -3.40 8.52
CA ILE A 20 19.87 -2.71 9.79
C ILE A 20 18.68 -3.39 10.47
N ALA A 21 17.62 -3.66 9.69
CA ALA A 21 16.38 -4.20 10.19
C ALA A 21 15.63 -4.94 9.09
N GLY A 22 14.77 -5.87 9.48
CA GLY A 22 13.94 -6.66 8.59
C GLY A 22 12.53 -6.85 9.14
N ALA A 23 11.56 -6.89 8.25
CA ALA A 23 10.19 -7.33 8.48
C ALA A 23 9.67 -8.04 7.23
N HIS A 24 8.51 -8.62 7.30
CA HIS A 24 7.84 -9.19 6.13
C HIS A 24 6.37 -8.76 6.05
N CYS A 25 5.77 -8.93 4.90
CA CYS A 25 4.32 -8.90 4.70
C CYS A 25 3.90 -10.16 3.95
N ALA A 26 2.66 -10.27 3.55
CA ALA A 26 2.10 -11.48 2.93
C ALA A 26 2.89 -12.03 1.72
N THR A 27 3.73 -11.23 1.05
CA THR A 27 4.44 -11.63 -0.18
C THR A 27 5.89 -11.20 -0.26
N ARG A 28 6.41 -10.37 0.71
CA ARG A 28 7.70 -9.69 0.56
C ARG A 28 8.48 -9.63 1.86
N LEU A 29 9.78 -9.80 1.74
CA LEU A 29 10.72 -9.32 2.75
C LEU A 29 10.90 -7.81 2.59
N ARG A 30 10.95 -7.09 3.70
CA ARG A 30 11.19 -5.64 3.76
C ARG A 30 12.41 -5.39 4.60
N LEU A 31 13.44 -4.85 4.00
CA LEU A 31 14.73 -4.66 4.63
C LEU A 31 15.07 -3.17 4.71
N VAL A 32 15.67 -2.74 5.80
CA VAL A 32 16.33 -1.45 5.90
C VAL A 32 17.82 -1.71 5.81
N LEU A 33 18.47 -1.11 4.84
CA LEU A 33 19.89 -1.30 4.55
C LEU A 33 20.69 -0.03 4.91
N LYS A 34 21.96 -0.20 5.29
CA LYS A 34 22.89 0.91 5.51
C LYS A 34 23.24 1.62 4.21
N ASP A 35 23.42 0.84 3.16
CA ASP A 35 23.87 1.31 1.86
C ASP A 35 23.30 0.43 0.74
N ASP A 36 22.35 0.97 0.00
CA ASP A 36 21.69 0.26 -1.11
C ASP A 36 22.64 -0.05 -2.28
N SER A 37 23.77 0.68 -2.41
CA SER A 37 24.73 0.46 -3.50
C SER A 37 25.52 -0.84 -3.36
N LYS A 38 25.51 -1.44 -2.17
CA LYS A 38 26.18 -2.71 -1.86
C LYS A 38 25.36 -3.95 -2.21
N VAL A 39 24.12 -3.76 -2.64
CA VAL A 39 23.25 -4.86 -3.04
C VAL A 39 23.67 -5.40 -4.39
N ASP A 40 23.90 -6.70 -4.49
CA ASP A 40 24.06 -7.37 -5.78
C ASP A 40 22.69 -7.58 -6.45
N GLN A 41 22.23 -6.50 -7.12
CA GLN A 41 20.96 -6.48 -7.82
C GLN A 41 20.86 -7.58 -8.88
N LYS A 42 21.97 -7.86 -9.58
CA LYS A 42 21.98 -8.87 -10.64
C LYS A 42 21.81 -10.28 -10.10
N ALA A 43 22.40 -10.57 -8.94
CA ALA A 43 22.25 -11.86 -8.29
C ALA A 43 20.79 -12.07 -7.85
N LEU A 44 20.16 -11.07 -7.24
CA LEU A 44 18.75 -11.12 -6.84
C LEU A 44 17.79 -11.23 -8.03
N ASP A 45 18.04 -10.52 -9.13
CA ASP A 45 17.20 -10.58 -10.32
C ASP A 45 17.30 -11.94 -11.06
N ASN A 46 18.40 -12.64 -10.88
CA ASN A 46 18.62 -13.99 -11.45
C ASN A 46 18.27 -15.13 -10.47
N ASP A 47 17.91 -14.84 -9.23
CA ASP A 47 17.53 -15.86 -8.26
C ASP A 47 16.17 -16.46 -8.63
N PRO A 48 16.06 -17.80 -8.82
CA PRO A 48 14.83 -18.45 -9.27
C PRO A 48 13.66 -18.33 -8.28
N ASP A 49 13.96 -18.06 -7.01
CA ASP A 49 12.97 -17.95 -5.93
C ASP A 49 12.59 -16.51 -5.62
N VAL A 50 13.32 -15.53 -6.16
CA VAL A 50 13.02 -14.09 -6.06
C VAL A 50 12.24 -13.64 -7.28
N LYS A 51 11.01 -13.16 -7.07
CA LYS A 51 10.11 -12.71 -8.14
C LYS A 51 10.35 -11.26 -8.58
N GLY A 52 11.19 -10.54 -7.87
CA GLY A 52 11.57 -9.17 -8.16
C GLY A 52 11.95 -8.41 -6.90
N THR A 53 12.56 -7.25 -7.12
CA THR A 53 12.98 -6.34 -6.06
C THR A 53 12.60 -4.91 -6.37
N PHE A 54 12.40 -4.09 -5.37
CA PHE A 54 12.20 -2.66 -5.55
C PHE A 54 12.48 -1.87 -4.28
N LYS A 55 12.72 -0.56 -4.45
CA LYS A 55 12.99 0.37 -3.35
C LYS A 55 11.83 1.31 -3.16
N THR A 56 11.39 1.49 -1.93
CA THR A 56 10.36 2.47 -1.57
C THR A 56 10.48 2.88 -0.11
N ASN A 57 10.33 4.16 0.15
CA ASN A 57 10.30 4.73 1.51
C ASN A 57 11.48 4.30 2.41
N GLY A 58 12.70 4.25 1.86
CA GLY A 58 13.89 3.80 2.60
C GLY A 58 13.95 2.32 2.91
N GLN A 59 13.10 1.51 2.29
CA GLN A 59 13.10 0.07 2.39
C GLN A 59 13.50 -0.56 1.07
N TYR A 60 14.34 -1.58 1.15
CA TYR A 60 14.60 -2.51 0.06
C TYR A 60 13.66 -3.70 0.21
N GLN A 61 12.86 -3.98 -0.81
CA GLN A 61 11.83 -5.01 -0.78
C GLN A 61 12.17 -6.14 -1.75
N VAL A 62 12.15 -7.38 -1.26
CA VAL A 62 12.40 -8.60 -2.04
C VAL A 62 11.12 -9.41 -2.09
N ILE A 63 10.57 -9.62 -3.29
CA ILE A 63 9.32 -10.35 -3.50
C ILE A 63 9.62 -11.85 -3.57
N ILE A 64 9.16 -12.59 -2.57
CA ILE A 64 9.25 -14.05 -2.52
C ILE A 64 7.94 -14.68 -3.02
N GLY A 65 6.82 -14.18 -2.54
CA GLY A 65 5.48 -14.64 -2.87
C GLY A 65 4.68 -15.10 -1.65
N PRO A 66 3.38 -15.33 -1.83
CA PRO A 66 2.51 -15.77 -0.74
C PRO A 66 2.83 -17.21 -0.34
N GLY A 67 2.77 -17.48 0.96
CA GLY A 67 3.02 -18.79 1.55
C GLY A 67 4.47 -18.99 1.99
N ASP A 68 5.43 -18.77 1.12
CA ASP A 68 6.85 -19.03 1.40
C ASP A 68 7.55 -17.90 2.18
N VAL A 69 7.05 -16.68 2.09
CA VAL A 69 7.72 -15.49 2.67
C VAL A 69 7.87 -15.57 4.19
N ASN A 70 6.91 -16.18 4.89
CA ASN A 70 6.96 -16.33 6.35
C ASN A 70 8.12 -17.24 6.74
N ASP A 71 8.20 -18.41 6.12
CA ASP A 71 9.25 -19.40 6.40
C ASP A 71 10.63 -18.89 6.01
N VAL A 72 10.74 -18.17 4.89
CA VAL A 72 11.99 -17.50 4.49
C VAL A 72 12.39 -16.43 5.49
N TYR A 73 11.43 -15.65 6.02
CA TYR A 73 11.69 -14.63 7.02
C TYR A 73 12.13 -15.22 8.35
N ASP A 74 11.51 -16.31 8.80
CA ASP A 74 11.91 -17.01 10.03
C ASP A 74 13.37 -17.49 9.94
N GLU A 75 13.77 -18.08 8.82
CA GLU A 75 15.16 -18.47 8.58
C GLU A 75 16.08 -17.24 8.46
N PHE A 76 15.63 -16.17 7.82
CA PHE A 76 16.36 -14.90 7.71
C PHE A 76 16.68 -14.31 9.10
N ILE A 77 15.71 -14.29 10.01
CA ILE A 77 15.90 -13.80 11.39
C ILE A 77 16.87 -14.72 12.17
N LYS A 78 16.75 -16.05 12.01
CA LYS A 78 17.66 -17.00 12.65
C LYS A 78 19.13 -16.81 12.22
N ILE A 79 19.35 -16.54 10.92
CA ILE A 79 20.69 -16.38 10.36
C ILE A 79 21.27 -15.01 10.74
N THR A 80 20.48 -13.94 10.64
CA THR A 80 20.94 -12.57 10.89
C THR A 80 21.03 -12.22 12.37
N GLY A 81 20.29 -12.93 13.24
CA GLY A 81 20.18 -12.62 14.66
C GLY A 81 19.44 -11.30 14.96
N LEU A 82 18.78 -10.73 13.97
CA LEU A 82 17.99 -9.50 14.12
C LEU A 82 16.73 -9.77 14.95
N LYS A 83 16.24 -8.75 15.66
CA LYS A 83 14.92 -8.82 16.31
C LYS A 83 13.84 -8.73 15.24
N GLU A 84 12.83 -9.55 15.39
CA GLU A 84 11.62 -9.46 14.60
C GLU A 84 10.96 -8.09 14.84
N LEU A 85 10.70 -7.37 13.75
CA LEU A 85 10.04 -6.07 13.79
C LEU A 85 8.69 -6.14 13.09
N SER A 86 7.72 -5.41 13.62
CA SER A 86 6.48 -5.17 12.90
C SER A 86 6.75 -4.28 11.67
N THR A 87 5.88 -4.36 10.66
CA THR A 87 5.98 -3.50 9.47
C THR A 87 5.96 -2.01 9.83
N ASP A 88 5.28 -1.63 10.92
CA ASP A 88 5.19 -0.24 11.35
C ASP A 88 6.44 0.23 12.10
N ASP A 89 7.08 -0.63 12.86
CA ASP A 89 8.35 -0.32 13.51
C ASP A 89 9.48 -0.24 12.47
N LEU A 90 9.47 -1.11 11.46
CA LEU A 90 10.39 -1.02 10.34
C LEU A 90 10.27 0.31 9.58
N LYS A 91 9.06 0.85 9.41
CA LYS A 91 8.86 2.18 8.80
C LYS A 91 9.51 3.30 9.61
N LYS A 92 9.47 3.20 10.96
CA LYS A 92 10.14 4.19 11.83
C LYS A 92 11.65 4.13 11.64
N VAL A 93 12.25 2.94 11.68
CA VAL A 93 13.69 2.73 11.47
C VAL A 93 14.11 3.24 10.08
N ALA A 94 13.35 2.93 9.04
CA ALA A 94 13.61 3.41 7.67
C ALA A 94 13.53 4.95 7.57
N ALA A 95 12.62 5.59 8.31
CA ALA A 95 12.48 7.04 8.31
C ALA A 95 13.64 7.76 9.01
N GLU A 96 14.22 7.16 10.04
CA GLU A 96 15.37 7.72 10.79
C GLU A 96 16.65 7.76 9.93
N GLY A 97 16.80 6.83 8.99
CA GLY A 97 17.96 6.76 8.08
C GLY A 97 17.88 7.67 6.84
N GLN A 98 16.71 8.27 6.56
CA GLN A 98 16.53 9.11 5.39
C GLN A 98 16.98 10.57 5.63
N LYS A 99 17.72 11.15 4.65
CA LYS A 99 17.98 12.61 4.63
C LYS A 99 16.64 13.33 4.57
N LYS A 100 16.39 14.21 5.54
CA LYS A 100 15.18 15.05 5.58
C LYS A 100 15.11 15.93 4.34
N ASN A 101 14.14 15.65 3.49
CA ASN A 101 13.79 16.48 2.35
C ASN A 101 12.44 17.14 2.65
N PRO A 102 12.36 18.45 2.88
CA PRO A 102 11.12 19.12 3.30
C PRO A 102 9.98 18.96 2.28
N VAL A 103 10.30 18.84 0.99
CA VAL A 103 9.30 18.59 -0.06
C VAL A 103 8.71 17.17 0.08
N MET A 104 9.56 16.18 0.34
CA MET A 104 9.12 14.79 0.52
C MET A 104 8.32 14.62 1.82
N ASP A 105 8.72 15.32 2.88
CA ASP A 105 7.98 15.32 4.15
C ASP A 105 6.58 15.94 3.99
N PHE A 106 6.46 17.00 3.17
CA PHE A 106 5.17 17.60 2.84
C PHE A 106 4.27 16.66 2.02
N ILE A 107 4.83 15.99 1.00
CA ILE A 107 4.10 14.98 0.20
C ILE A 107 3.63 13.82 1.09
N LYS A 108 4.50 13.36 2.00
CA LYS A 108 4.16 12.30 2.96
C LYS A 108 3.04 12.74 3.90
N LEU A 109 3.09 13.97 4.39
CA LEU A 109 2.03 14.54 5.22
C LEU A 109 0.68 14.52 4.50
N LEU A 110 0.65 14.99 3.24
CA LEU A 110 -0.56 14.93 2.42
C LEU A 110 -1.05 13.49 2.25
N SER A 111 -0.15 12.56 1.93
CA SER A 111 -0.49 11.15 1.77
C SER A 111 -1.09 10.57 3.05
N ASP A 112 -0.52 10.84 4.22
CA ASP A 112 -0.99 10.35 5.51
C ASP A 112 -2.43 10.84 5.83
N ILE A 113 -2.80 12.03 5.32
CA ILE A 113 -4.13 12.60 5.51
C ILE A 113 -5.13 12.01 4.49
N PHE A 114 -4.74 11.86 3.22
CA PHE A 114 -5.67 11.47 2.16
C PHE A 114 -5.85 9.96 1.99
N VAL A 115 -4.79 9.15 2.22
CA VAL A 115 -4.87 7.70 2.05
C VAL A 115 -6.01 7.03 2.82
N PRO A 116 -6.31 7.38 4.08
CA PRO A 116 -7.44 6.79 4.80
C PRO A 116 -8.81 7.11 4.20
N ILE A 117 -8.92 8.17 3.37
CA ILE A 117 -10.18 8.64 2.77
C ILE A 117 -10.42 7.98 1.40
N ILE A 118 -9.35 7.52 0.73
CA ILE A 118 -9.43 6.92 -0.61
C ILE A 118 -10.52 5.83 -0.73
N PRO A 119 -10.66 4.87 0.19
CA PRO A 119 -11.68 3.83 0.07
C PRO A 119 -13.11 4.40 -0.02
N ALA A 120 -13.40 5.45 0.74
CA ALA A 120 -14.72 6.11 0.71
C ALA A 120 -14.95 6.82 -0.63
N LEU A 121 -13.94 7.51 -1.16
CA LEU A 121 -14.01 8.19 -2.44
C LEU A 121 -14.17 7.21 -3.61
N VAL A 122 -13.42 6.09 -3.56
CA VAL A 122 -13.53 5.02 -4.57
C VAL A 122 -14.93 4.40 -4.56
N ALA A 123 -15.49 4.12 -3.39
CA ALA A 123 -16.84 3.57 -3.28
C ALA A 123 -17.89 4.55 -3.84
N GLY A 124 -17.79 5.85 -3.48
CA GLY A 124 -18.68 6.90 -4.04
C GLY A 124 -18.55 7.03 -5.56
N GLY A 125 -17.32 7.03 -6.07
CA GLY A 125 -17.05 7.12 -7.51
C GLY A 125 -17.60 5.91 -8.30
N LEU A 126 -17.47 4.70 -7.76
CA LEU A 126 -18.04 3.49 -8.39
C LEU A 126 -19.57 3.52 -8.40
N LEU A 127 -20.20 3.96 -7.31
CA LEU A 127 -21.66 4.14 -7.27
C LEU A 127 -22.12 5.22 -8.25
N MET A 128 -21.37 6.32 -8.38
CA MET A 128 -21.67 7.37 -9.36
C MET A 128 -21.55 6.85 -10.80
N ALA A 129 -20.51 6.06 -11.10
CA ALA A 129 -20.36 5.43 -12.40
C ALA A 129 -21.52 4.48 -12.71
N LEU A 130 -21.92 3.66 -11.73
CA LEU A 130 -23.08 2.78 -11.85
C LEU A 130 -24.36 3.57 -12.12
N ASN A 131 -24.59 4.65 -11.38
CA ASN A 131 -25.77 5.50 -11.59
C ASN A 131 -25.76 6.17 -12.96
N ASN A 132 -24.62 6.68 -13.41
CA ASN A 132 -24.48 7.23 -14.76
C ASN A 132 -24.78 6.20 -15.83
N PHE A 133 -24.33 4.95 -15.64
CA PHE A 133 -24.69 3.85 -16.54
C PHE A 133 -26.20 3.62 -16.64
N LEU A 134 -26.92 3.72 -15.52
CA LEU A 134 -28.37 3.54 -15.48
C LEU A 134 -29.15 4.73 -16.07
N THR A 135 -28.62 5.94 -15.93
CA THR A 135 -29.31 7.19 -16.30
C THR A 135 -28.94 7.76 -17.66
N SER A 136 -27.76 7.41 -18.21
CA SER A 136 -27.29 7.93 -19.50
C SER A 136 -28.05 7.32 -20.66
N PRO A 137 -28.64 8.13 -21.55
CA PRO A 137 -29.18 7.64 -22.82
C PRO A 137 -28.04 7.27 -23.77
N GLY A 138 -28.32 6.42 -24.73
CA GLY A 138 -27.37 6.08 -25.80
C GLY A 138 -26.56 4.80 -25.60
N LEU A 139 -26.55 4.22 -24.40
CA LEU A 139 -25.85 2.94 -24.13
C LEU A 139 -26.61 1.73 -24.68
N PHE A 140 -27.94 1.74 -24.60
CA PHE A 140 -28.82 0.65 -25.04
C PHE A 140 -29.89 1.13 -26.04
N GLY A 141 -29.68 2.29 -26.68
CA GLY A 141 -30.60 2.92 -27.62
C GLY A 141 -30.89 4.37 -27.24
N SER A 142 -32.00 4.94 -27.75
CA SER A 142 -32.35 6.36 -27.51
C SER A 142 -32.83 6.66 -26.09
N LYS A 143 -33.12 5.63 -25.28
CA LYS A 143 -33.63 5.77 -23.89
C LYS A 143 -32.63 5.22 -22.89
N SER A 144 -32.56 5.83 -21.70
CA SER A 144 -31.77 5.28 -20.59
C SER A 144 -32.47 4.05 -19.98
N VAL A 145 -31.70 3.25 -19.18
CA VAL A 145 -32.22 2.07 -18.47
C VAL A 145 -33.37 2.47 -17.54
N VAL A 146 -33.25 3.62 -16.84
CA VAL A 146 -34.29 4.15 -15.94
C VAL A 146 -35.54 4.54 -16.71
N GLN A 147 -35.39 5.07 -17.94
CA GLN A 147 -36.54 5.40 -18.79
C GLN A 147 -37.26 4.17 -19.36
N MET A 148 -36.51 3.05 -19.56
CA MET A 148 -37.09 1.78 -20.00
C MET A 148 -37.77 1.02 -18.87
N ALA A 149 -37.27 1.17 -17.64
CA ALA A 149 -37.78 0.51 -16.45
C ALA A 149 -38.04 1.53 -15.32
N PRO A 150 -39.16 2.26 -15.34
CA PRO A 150 -39.42 3.34 -14.38
C PRO A 150 -39.49 2.89 -12.91
N ASN A 151 -39.74 1.62 -12.66
CA ASN A 151 -39.74 1.03 -11.31
C ASN A 151 -38.37 1.07 -10.61
N ILE A 152 -37.28 1.26 -11.33
CA ILE A 152 -35.94 1.40 -10.75
C ILE A 152 -35.51 2.86 -10.53
N ALA A 153 -36.35 3.83 -10.85
CA ALA A 153 -36.05 5.27 -10.72
C ALA A 153 -35.69 5.62 -9.26
N GLY A 154 -36.50 5.19 -8.29
CA GLY A 154 -36.20 5.42 -6.87
C GLY A 154 -34.88 4.81 -6.39
N MET A 155 -34.53 3.64 -6.91
CA MET A 155 -33.23 3.04 -6.61
C MET A 155 -32.06 3.87 -7.19
N SER A 156 -32.21 4.38 -8.41
CA SER A 156 -31.25 5.29 -9.04
C SER A 156 -31.05 6.58 -8.24
N GLU A 157 -32.12 7.17 -7.73
CA GLU A 157 -32.05 8.36 -6.86
C GLU A 157 -31.30 8.05 -5.54
N MET A 158 -31.57 6.91 -4.91
CA MET A 158 -30.85 6.47 -3.71
C MET A 158 -29.36 6.29 -4.00
N ILE A 159 -29.00 5.62 -5.09
CA ILE A 159 -27.61 5.46 -5.51
C ILE A 159 -26.95 6.82 -5.73
N GLN A 160 -27.65 7.78 -6.33
CA GLN A 160 -27.16 9.13 -6.55
C GLN A 160 -26.81 9.83 -5.23
N VAL A 161 -27.68 9.77 -4.23
CA VAL A 161 -27.44 10.36 -2.90
C VAL A 161 -26.26 9.67 -2.21
N MET A 162 -26.22 8.33 -2.21
CA MET A 162 -25.14 7.57 -1.60
C MET A 162 -23.78 7.83 -2.26
N SER A 163 -23.77 7.96 -3.58
CA SER A 163 -22.52 8.23 -4.33
C SER A 163 -21.96 9.62 -4.06
N ALA A 164 -22.82 10.61 -3.82
CA ALA A 164 -22.42 11.99 -3.54
C ALA A 164 -21.91 12.18 -2.10
N ALA A 165 -22.35 11.35 -1.15
CA ALA A 165 -22.06 11.52 0.27
C ALA A 165 -20.54 11.65 0.59
N PRO A 166 -19.64 10.79 0.12
CA PRO A 166 -18.21 10.91 0.42
C PRO A 166 -17.60 12.23 -0.07
N PHE A 167 -18.10 12.77 -1.16
CA PHE A 167 -17.63 14.04 -1.75
C PHE A 167 -18.16 15.24 -0.98
N ILE A 168 -19.44 15.22 -0.57
CA ILE A 168 -20.05 16.29 0.22
C ILE A 168 -19.40 16.37 1.61
N PHE A 169 -19.14 15.23 2.26
CA PHE A 169 -18.53 15.14 3.57
C PHE A 169 -16.99 15.16 3.54
N MET A 170 -16.37 15.32 2.35
CA MET A 170 -14.91 15.33 2.22
C MET A 170 -14.21 16.30 3.18
N PRO A 171 -14.64 17.55 3.40
CA PRO A 171 -13.99 18.46 4.33
C PRO A 171 -13.96 17.91 5.77
N ILE A 172 -15.00 17.21 6.19
CA ILE A 172 -15.10 16.59 7.52
C ILE A 172 -14.14 15.40 7.59
N LEU A 173 -14.13 14.53 6.58
CA LEU A 173 -13.22 13.37 6.50
C LEU A 173 -11.77 13.81 6.51
N VAL A 174 -11.41 14.85 5.77
CA VAL A 174 -10.06 15.43 5.76
C VAL A 174 -9.71 16.01 7.13
N GLY A 175 -10.64 16.73 7.77
CA GLY A 175 -10.44 17.29 9.11
C GLY A 175 -10.18 16.21 10.16
N MET A 176 -10.98 15.14 10.17
CA MET A 176 -10.79 13.99 11.06
C MET A 176 -9.45 13.28 10.84
N SER A 177 -9.10 13.03 9.57
CA SER A 177 -7.84 12.38 9.21
C SER A 177 -6.63 13.25 9.58
N ALA A 178 -6.70 14.56 9.35
CA ALA A 178 -5.68 15.51 9.75
C ALA A 178 -5.54 15.58 11.29
N ALA A 179 -6.65 15.65 12.02
CA ALA A 179 -6.65 15.62 13.49
C ALA A 179 -5.93 14.37 14.02
N LYS A 180 -6.26 13.20 13.46
CA LYS A 180 -5.57 11.94 13.80
C LYS A 180 -4.07 12.01 13.52
N ARG A 181 -3.68 12.56 12.37
CA ARG A 181 -2.26 12.66 11.97
C ARG A 181 -1.47 13.60 12.89
N PHE A 182 -2.08 14.67 13.38
CA PHE A 182 -1.46 15.63 14.29
C PHE A 182 -1.66 15.30 15.77
N GLY A 183 -2.31 14.20 16.13
CA GLY A 183 -2.57 13.81 17.51
C GLY A 183 -3.60 14.72 18.21
N ALA A 184 -4.44 15.42 17.45
CA ALA A 184 -5.52 16.24 17.98
C ALA A 184 -6.80 15.43 18.19
N ASN A 185 -7.76 15.98 18.92
CA ASN A 185 -9.08 15.38 19.09
C ASN A 185 -9.79 15.37 17.71
N GLN A 186 -10.40 14.23 17.39
CA GLN A 186 -11.11 14.02 16.12
C GLN A 186 -12.58 14.49 16.16
N PHE A 187 -13.07 14.85 17.36
CA PHE A 187 -14.43 15.28 17.63
C PHE A 187 -14.46 16.63 18.38
#